data_aa8a79a73eb5b210f9127eb844a977a7
#
_entry.id   aa8a79a73eb5b210f9127eb844a977a7
#
_cell.length_a   1.000
_cell.length_b   1.000
_cell.length_c   1.000
_cell.angle_alpha   90.00
_cell.angle_beta   90.00
_cell.angle_gamma   90.00
#
_symmetry.space_group_name_H-M   'P 1'
#
loop_
_entity.id
_entity.type
_entity.pdbx_description
1 polymer ?
#
loop_
_entity_poly.entity_id
_entity_poly.type
_entity_poly.pdbx_seq_one_letter_code
_entity_poly.pdbx_strand_id
1 'polypeptide(L)'
;MYAVIVGLHATLLKFASGGPQAHFVDACVDKCKRGWWLNLLYINNYAQDIYGPGEADCVNVSWYMAIDMQFFIITPLVLSLIWRFPRVGYSLVAIIIAAGTACQITFTILDDEYFHGGFSYYIKPYNRCHPYFIGLLLGLFLHKVRGNPGPFSLIK
;
A
#
# COMPACT_ATOMS: atom_id res chain seq x y z
N MET A 1 11.73 12.51 5.13
CA MET A 1 12.43 12.06 3.91
C MET A 1 11.50 12.00 2.69
N TYR A 2 10.34 11.36 2.77
CA TYR A 2 9.38 11.22 1.66
C TYR A 2 8.92 12.58 1.07
N ALA A 3 8.53 13.54 1.92
CA ALA A 3 8.14 14.88 1.48
C ALA A 3 9.24 15.62 0.67
N VAL A 4 10.51 15.38 1.01
CA VAL A 4 11.64 15.95 0.26
C VAL A 4 11.71 15.34 -1.14
N ILE A 5 11.51 14.02 -1.27
CA ILE A 5 11.50 13.34 -2.58
C ILE A 5 10.35 13.87 -3.44
N VAL A 6 9.16 14.00 -2.88
CA VAL A 6 7.99 14.58 -3.57
C VAL A 6 8.28 16.02 -3.99
N GLY A 7 8.86 16.84 -3.12
CA GLY A 7 9.26 18.21 -3.43
C GLY A 7 10.30 18.31 -4.55
N LEU A 8 11.33 17.43 -4.53
CA LEU A 8 12.32 17.33 -5.60
C LEU A 8 11.71 16.96 -6.95
N HIS A 9 10.78 16.00 -6.96
CA HIS A 9 10.05 15.61 -8.18
C HIS A 9 9.19 16.74 -8.73
N ALA A 10 8.52 17.50 -7.86
CA ALA A 10 7.66 18.61 -8.27
C ALA A 10 8.42 19.83 -8.78
N THR A 11 9.70 20.03 -8.35
CA THR A 11 10.43 21.27 -8.60
C THR A 11 11.72 21.08 -9.40
N LEU A 12 12.62 20.23 -8.97
CA LEU A 12 13.98 20.14 -9.49
C LEU A 12 14.16 19.10 -10.59
N LEU A 13 13.27 18.13 -10.72
CA LEU A 13 13.39 17.07 -11.72
C LEU A 13 13.47 17.62 -13.16
N LYS A 14 12.77 18.72 -13.42
CA LYS A 14 12.81 19.42 -14.71
C LYS A 14 14.21 19.89 -15.10
N PHE A 15 15.01 20.32 -14.14
CA PHE A 15 16.37 20.86 -14.38
C PHE A 15 17.43 19.75 -14.47
N ALA A 16 17.11 18.56 -13.94
CA ALA A 16 18.03 17.41 -13.98
C ALA A 16 17.92 16.61 -15.28
N SER A 17 16.89 16.83 -16.09
CA SER A 17 16.65 16.09 -17.32
C SER A 17 17.10 16.88 -18.53
N GLY A 18 18.18 16.45 -19.16
CA GLY A 18 18.62 16.88 -20.50
C GLY A 18 18.54 15.71 -21.48
N GLY A 19 18.15 15.96 -22.73
CA GLY A 19 18.20 14.93 -23.75
C GLY A 19 16.84 14.52 -24.34
N PRO A 20 16.79 13.44 -25.11
CA PRO A 20 15.60 13.06 -25.90
C PRO A 20 14.36 12.69 -25.05
N GLN A 21 14.56 12.43 -23.77
CA GLN A 21 13.47 12.09 -22.83
C GLN A 21 12.96 13.28 -22.00
N ALA A 22 13.41 14.49 -22.24
CA ALA A 22 13.00 15.68 -21.50
C ALA A 22 11.48 15.88 -21.50
N HIS A 23 10.82 15.63 -22.62
CA HIS A 23 9.36 15.70 -22.76
C HIS A 23 8.62 14.77 -21.76
N PHE A 24 9.12 13.54 -21.54
CA PHE A 24 8.54 12.62 -20.58
C PHE A 24 8.67 13.16 -19.14
N VAL A 25 9.82 13.75 -18.83
CA VAL A 25 10.06 14.33 -17.50
C VAL A 25 9.20 15.57 -17.25
N ASP A 26 9.01 16.43 -18.25
CA ASP A 26 8.11 17.58 -18.13
C ASP A 26 6.67 17.13 -17.84
N ALA A 27 6.18 16.09 -18.51
CA ALA A 27 4.86 15.51 -18.22
C ALA A 27 4.77 14.95 -16.78
N CYS A 28 5.82 14.27 -16.28
CA CYS A 28 5.86 13.78 -14.90
C CYS A 28 5.84 14.92 -13.87
N VAL A 29 6.57 16.02 -14.13
CA VAL A 29 6.59 17.19 -13.25
C VAL A 29 5.22 17.86 -13.20
N ASP A 30 4.52 17.98 -14.31
CA ASP A 30 3.19 18.61 -14.33
C ASP A 30 2.14 17.73 -13.64
N LYS A 31 2.21 16.43 -13.78
CA LYS A 31 1.40 15.49 -12.98
C LYS A 31 1.69 15.62 -11.50
N CYS A 32 2.96 15.70 -11.13
CA CYS A 32 3.39 15.87 -9.74
C CYS A 32 2.89 17.19 -9.14
N LYS A 33 2.90 18.29 -9.87
CA LYS A 33 2.35 19.58 -9.41
C LYS A 33 0.87 19.52 -9.09
N ARG A 34 0.09 18.66 -9.77
CA ARG A 34 -1.33 18.45 -9.46
C ARG A 34 -1.55 17.50 -8.28
N GLY A 35 -0.72 16.44 -8.16
CA GLY A 35 -0.93 15.33 -7.23
C GLY A 35 -0.01 15.27 -6.02
N TRP A 36 0.92 16.22 -5.82
CA TRP A 36 1.89 16.19 -4.71
C TRP A 36 1.24 16.02 -3.33
N TRP A 37 0.12 16.65 -3.08
CA TRP A 37 -0.59 16.60 -1.81
C TRP A 37 -1.19 15.22 -1.49
N LEU A 38 -1.60 14.46 -2.53
CA LEU A 38 -2.05 13.06 -2.37
C LEU A 38 -0.93 12.17 -1.85
N ASN A 39 0.30 12.42 -2.31
CA ASN A 39 1.48 11.71 -1.84
C ASN A 39 1.76 12.05 -0.37
N LEU A 40 1.69 13.31 0.03
CA LEU A 40 1.92 13.72 1.42
C LEU A 40 0.86 13.18 2.39
N LEU A 41 -0.38 13.03 1.93
CA LEU A 41 -1.47 12.44 2.69
C LEU A 41 -1.50 10.90 2.65
N TYR A 42 -0.59 10.27 1.90
CA TYR A 42 -0.56 8.81 1.71
C TYR A 42 -1.86 8.25 1.12
N ILE A 43 -2.47 8.98 0.17
CA ILE A 43 -3.68 8.57 -0.56
C ILE A 43 -3.47 8.60 -2.08
N ASN A 44 -2.23 8.63 -2.53
CA ASN A 44 -1.90 8.64 -3.96
C ASN A 44 -2.30 7.37 -4.72
N ASN A 45 -2.56 6.27 -4.02
CA ASN A 45 -3.17 5.06 -4.59
C ASN A 45 -4.62 5.26 -5.07
N TYR A 46 -5.25 6.39 -4.71
CA TYR A 46 -6.57 6.83 -5.21
C TYR A 46 -6.48 7.99 -6.21
N ALA A 47 -5.28 8.41 -6.60
CA ALA A 47 -5.08 9.52 -7.53
C ALA A 47 -5.81 9.30 -8.87
N GLN A 48 -5.83 8.07 -9.36
CA GLN A 48 -6.51 7.70 -10.60
C GLN A 48 -8.03 7.83 -10.51
N ASP A 49 -8.62 7.61 -9.34
CA ASP A 49 -10.06 7.75 -9.11
C ASP A 49 -10.47 9.23 -9.05
N ILE A 50 -9.55 10.11 -8.63
CA ILE A 50 -9.82 11.54 -8.42
C ILE A 50 -9.58 12.34 -9.71
N TYR A 51 -8.50 12.05 -10.43
CA TYR A 51 -8.04 12.85 -11.58
C TYR A 51 -8.10 12.11 -12.91
N GLY A 52 -8.37 10.80 -12.91
CA GLY A 52 -8.30 9.94 -14.06
C GLY A 52 -6.95 9.19 -14.20
N PRO A 53 -6.89 8.20 -15.10
CA PRO A 53 -5.73 7.33 -15.26
C PRO A 53 -4.45 8.10 -15.60
N GLY A 54 -3.46 8.03 -14.74
CA GLY A 54 -2.13 8.60 -14.94
C GLY A 54 -2.02 10.13 -14.86
N GLU A 55 -3.09 10.86 -14.46
CA GLU A 55 -3.11 12.33 -14.49
C GLU A 55 -2.44 13.01 -13.28
N ALA A 56 -2.29 12.33 -12.15
CA ALA A 56 -1.77 12.93 -10.91
C ALA A 56 -0.73 12.05 -10.20
N ASP A 57 -0.08 11.13 -10.90
CA ASP A 57 0.98 10.29 -10.35
C ASP A 57 2.29 11.08 -10.25
N CYS A 58 2.61 11.54 -9.02
CA CYS A 58 3.86 12.25 -8.77
C CYS A 58 5.05 11.27 -8.70
N VAL A 59 4.96 10.30 -7.78
CA VAL A 59 5.96 9.23 -7.62
C VAL A 59 5.24 7.90 -7.75
N ASN A 60 5.28 7.32 -8.94
CA ASN A 60 4.48 6.14 -9.29
C ASN A 60 4.68 4.95 -8.31
N VAL A 61 5.91 4.68 -7.89
CA VAL A 61 6.22 3.58 -6.97
C VAL A 61 5.77 3.83 -5.53
N SER A 62 5.33 5.03 -5.19
CA SER A 62 4.97 5.41 -3.81
C SER A 62 3.58 4.92 -3.36
N TRP A 63 2.78 4.36 -4.25
CA TRP A 63 1.50 3.74 -3.90
C TRP A 63 1.63 2.67 -2.81
N TYR A 64 2.76 1.94 -2.78
CA TYR A 64 3.02 0.93 -1.76
C TYR A 64 3.16 1.57 -0.36
N MET A 65 3.90 2.69 -0.28
CA MET A 65 4.04 3.44 0.99
C MET A 65 2.70 3.99 1.48
N ALA A 66 1.82 4.38 0.56
CA ALA A 66 0.47 4.83 0.92
C ALA A 66 -0.34 3.70 1.56
N ILE A 67 -0.32 2.52 0.98
CA ILE A 67 -1.02 1.34 1.51
C ILE A 67 -0.46 0.93 2.87
N ASP A 68 0.86 0.86 3.01
CA ASP A 68 1.50 0.53 4.28
C ASP A 68 1.13 1.52 5.39
N MET A 69 1.13 2.82 5.09
CA MET A 69 0.74 3.85 6.06
C MET A 69 -0.73 3.74 6.45
N GLN A 70 -1.62 3.46 5.49
CA GLN A 70 -3.04 3.24 5.76
C GLN A 70 -3.25 2.04 6.70
N PHE A 71 -2.58 0.92 6.45
CA PHE A 71 -2.65 -0.24 7.32
C PHE A 71 -1.99 0.00 8.68
N PHE A 72 -0.88 0.75 8.71
CA PHE A 72 -0.22 1.12 9.96
C PHE A 72 -1.16 1.91 10.89
N ILE A 73 -1.96 2.82 10.35
CA ILE A 73 -2.96 3.59 11.13
C ILE A 73 -4.08 2.67 11.65
N ILE A 74 -4.49 1.67 10.87
CA ILE A 74 -5.56 0.73 11.24
C ILE A 74 -5.07 -0.33 12.25
N THR A 75 -3.80 -0.71 12.18
CA THR A 75 -3.21 -1.79 13.00
C THR A 75 -3.42 -1.62 14.51
N PRO A 76 -3.22 -0.46 15.15
CA PRO A 76 -3.47 -0.30 16.58
C PRO A 76 -4.91 -0.59 16.99
N LEU A 77 -5.89 -0.26 16.12
CA LEU A 77 -7.30 -0.56 16.36
C LEU A 77 -7.55 -2.07 16.33
N VAL A 78 -6.98 -2.75 15.34
CA VAL A 78 -7.08 -4.23 15.21
C VAL A 78 -6.40 -4.91 16.40
N LEU A 79 -5.23 -4.46 16.81
CA LEU A 79 -4.51 -5.01 17.97
C LEU A 79 -5.28 -4.81 19.26
N SER A 80 -5.85 -3.63 19.51
CA SER A 80 -6.67 -3.37 20.69
C SER A 80 -7.92 -4.24 20.71
N LEU A 81 -8.52 -4.50 19.54
CA LEU A 81 -9.64 -5.43 19.42
C LEU A 81 -9.23 -6.88 19.73
N ILE A 82 -8.07 -7.33 19.25
CA ILE A 82 -7.53 -8.66 19.54
C ILE A 82 -7.24 -8.82 21.05
N TRP A 83 -6.72 -7.78 21.70
CA TRP A 83 -6.43 -7.84 23.13
C TRP A 83 -7.70 -7.81 24.00
N ARG A 84 -8.70 -7.01 23.63
CA ARG A 84 -9.95 -6.87 24.38
C ARG A 84 -10.91 -8.04 24.17
N PHE A 85 -11.03 -8.48 22.91
CA PHE A 85 -11.96 -9.53 22.48
C PHE A 85 -11.25 -10.49 21.51
N PRO A 86 -10.40 -11.42 21.99
CA PRO A 86 -9.53 -12.22 21.12
C PRO A 86 -10.30 -13.02 20.07
N ARG A 87 -11.44 -13.62 20.42
CA ARG A 87 -12.25 -14.37 19.44
C ARG A 87 -12.73 -13.50 18.28
N VAL A 88 -13.24 -12.30 18.60
CA VAL A 88 -13.74 -11.35 17.59
C VAL A 88 -12.58 -10.79 16.75
N GLY A 89 -11.48 -10.42 17.39
CA GLY A 89 -10.31 -9.87 16.70
C GLY A 89 -9.68 -10.85 15.71
N TYR A 90 -9.45 -12.09 16.12
CA TYR A 90 -8.92 -13.12 15.19
C TYR A 90 -9.90 -13.46 14.08
N SER A 91 -11.21 -13.54 14.36
CA SER A 91 -12.22 -13.77 13.33
C SER A 91 -12.27 -12.63 12.31
N LEU A 92 -12.19 -11.38 12.76
CA LEU A 92 -12.14 -10.21 11.89
C LEU A 92 -10.93 -10.27 10.94
N VAL A 93 -9.75 -10.53 11.48
CA VAL A 93 -8.52 -10.62 10.66
C VAL A 93 -8.62 -11.78 9.66
N ALA A 94 -9.14 -12.95 10.07
CA ALA A 94 -9.36 -14.08 9.17
C ALA A 94 -10.33 -13.72 8.04
N ILE A 95 -11.41 -13.01 8.33
CA ILE A 95 -12.38 -12.55 7.33
C ILE A 95 -11.72 -11.55 6.36
N ILE A 96 -10.91 -10.60 6.85
CA ILE A 96 -10.19 -9.64 6.01
C ILE A 96 -9.24 -10.38 5.05
N ILE A 97 -8.47 -11.35 5.55
CA ILE A 97 -7.56 -12.15 4.73
C ILE A 97 -8.34 -12.93 3.67
N ALA A 98 -9.41 -13.62 4.05
CA ALA A 98 -10.23 -14.40 3.13
C ALA A 98 -10.89 -13.52 2.06
N ALA A 99 -11.46 -12.38 2.45
CA ALA A 99 -12.09 -11.43 1.54
C ALA A 99 -11.08 -10.82 0.56
N GLY A 100 -9.91 -10.39 1.03
CA GLY A 100 -8.86 -9.85 0.18
C GLY A 100 -8.32 -10.88 -0.82
N THR A 101 -8.14 -12.12 -0.39
CA THR A 101 -7.72 -13.22 -1.27
C THR A 101 -8.80 -13.54 -2.31
N ALA A 102 -10.06 -13.65 -1.89
CA ALA A 102 -11.18 -13.89 -2.80
C ALA A 102 -11.33 -12.77 -3.83
N CYS A 103 -11.22 -11.51 -3.39
CA CYS A 103 -11.27 -10.34 -4.25
C CYS A 103 -10.16 -10.39 -5.32
N GLN A 104 -8.93 -10.69 -4.92
CA GLN A 104 -7.81 -10.81 -5.86
C GLN A 104 -8.00 -11.94 -6.87
N ILE A 105 -8.47 -13.11 -6.43
CA ILE A 105 -8.76 -14.25 -7.31
C ILE A 105 -9.87 -13.87 -8.30
N THR A 106 -10.94 -13.22 -7.83
CA THR A 106 -12.06 -12.82 -8.68
C THR A 106 -11.61 -11.84 -9.76
N PHE A 107 -10.84 -10.82 -9.41
CA PHE A 107 -10.30 -9.88 -10.38
C PHE A 107 -9.32 -10.54 -11.37
N THR A 108 -8.52 -11.49 -10.93
CA THR A 108 -7.58 -12.21 -11.82
C THR A 108 -8.31 -13.11 -12.83
N ILE A 109 -9.47 -13.66 -12.46
CA ILE A 109 -10.21 -14.61 -13.33
C ILE A 109 -11.19 -13.88 -14.24
N LEU A 110 -11.85 -12.83 -13.76
CA LEU A 110 -12.96 -12.16 -14.47
C LEU A 110 -12.53 -11.00 -15.36
N ASP A 111 -11.38 -10.40 -15.10
CA ASP A 111 -10.91 -9.23 -15.85
C ASP A 111 -9.82 -9.62 -16.85
N ASP A 112 -10.21 -9.78 -18.12
CA ASP A 112 -9.27 -9.75 -19.26
C ASP A 112 -8.52 -8.38 -19.32
N GLU A 113 -9.09 -7.32 -18.76
CA GLU A 113 -8.50 -5.99 -18.60
C GLU A 113 -7.34 -5.96 -17.59
N TYR A 114 -7.21 -6.94 -16.69
CA TYR A 114 -6.05 -7.06 -15.80
C TYR A 114 -4.73 -7.14 -16.58
N PHE A 115 -4.76 -7.73 -17.78
CA PHE A 115 -3.63 -7.76 -18.70
C PHE A 115 -3.44 -6.49 -19.52
N HIS A 116 -4.49 -5.69 -19.72
CA HIS A 116 -4.47 -4.52 -20.61
C HIS A 116 -4.49 -3.14 -19.92
N GLY A 117 -4.79 -3.06 -18.62
CA GLY A 117 -4.89 -1.78 -17.89
C GLY A 117 -4.92 -1.89 -16.38
N GLY A 118 -4.78 -3.08 -15.83
CA GLY A 118 -5.08 -3.45 -14.45
C GLY A 118 -4.17 -2.92 -13.34
N PHE A 119 -3.26 -1.97 -13.63
CA PHE A 119 -2.44 -1.35 -12.59
C PHE A 119 -3.30 -0.62 -11.54
N SER A 120 -4.48 -0.11 -11.94
CA SER A 120 -5.40 0.59 -11.05
C SER A 120 -5.94 -0.32 -9.93
N TYR A 121 -6.26 -1.58 -10.21
CA TYR A 121 -6.72 -2.54 -9.21
C TYR A 121 -5.59 -3.05 -8.32
N TYR A 122 -4.41 -3.21 -8.89
CA TYR A 122 -3.21 -3.70 -8.19
C TYR A 122 -2.78 -2.81 -7.03
N ILE A 123 -2.98 -1.49 -7.15
CA ILE A 123 -2.58 -0.49 -6.15
C ILE A 123 -3.65 -0.24 -5.07
N LYS A 124 -4.76 -0.97 -5.08
CA LYS A 124 -5.82 -0.78 -4.08
C LYS A 124 -5.55 -1.56 -2.79
N PRO A 125 -5.88 -0.99 -1.62
CA PRO A 125 -5.57 -1.61 -0.34
C PRO A 125 -6.31 -2.93 -0.11
N TYR A 126 -7.53 -3.11 -0.65
CA TYR A 126 -8.27 -4.36 -0.50
C TYR A 126 -7.59 -5.57 -1.19
N ASN A 127 -6.80 -5.33 -2.25
CA ASN A 127 -6.02 -6.38 -2.92
C ASN A 127 -4.66 -6.64 -2.23
N ARG A 128 -4.24 -5.76 -1.30
CA ARG A 128 -2.95 -5.85 -0.61
C ARG A 128 -3.09 -6.10 0.89
N CYS A 129 -4.31 -6.20 1.41
CA CYS A 129 -4.53 -6.39 2.84
C CYS A 129 -4.07 -7.77 3.34
N HIS A 130 -4.25 -8.84 2.56
CA HIS A 130 -3.98 -10.20 3.00
C HIS A 130 -2.51 -10.44 3.41
N PRO A 131 -1.45 -10.07 2.66
CA PRO A 131 -0.08 -10.29 3.10
C PRO A 131 0.27 -9.47 4.34
N TYR A 132 -0.27 -8.24 4.46
CA TYR A 132 -0.05 -7.40 5.63
C TYR A 132 -0.62 -8.03 6.91
N PHE A 133 -1.88 -8.46 6.87
CA PHE A 133 -2.53 -9.08 8.03
C PHE A 133 -2.00 -10.47 8.37
N ILE A 134 -1.51 -11.24 7.40
CA ILE A 134 -0.77 -12.47 7.65
C ILE A 134 0.53 -12.15 8.42
N GLY A 135 1.28 -11.13 8.01
CA GLY A 135 2.46 -10.66 8.71
C GLY A 135 2.15 -10.20 10.14
N LEU A 136 1.03 -9.51 10.34
CA LEU A 136 0.55 -9.09 11.66
C LEU A 136 0.27 -10.30 12.58
N LEU A 137 -0.43 -11.31 12.08
CA LEU A 137 -0.69 -12.55 12.84
C LEU A 137 0.60 -13.29 13.18
N LEU A 138 1.54 -13.37 12.23
CA LEU A 138 2.84 -13.97 12.47
C LEU A 138 3.61 -13.21 13.57
N GLY A 139 3.59 -11.86 13.53
CA GLY A 139 4.21 -11.03 14.57
C GLY A 139 3.61 -11.27 15.96
N LEU A 140 2.28 -11.38 16.06
CA LEU A 140 1.60 -11.73 17.31
C LEU A 140 1.96 -13.14 17.79
N PHE A 141 2.05 -14.11 16.89
CA PHE A 141 2.45 -15.47 17.20
C PHE A 141 3.89 -15.50 17.76
N LEU A 142 4.83 -14.85 17.08
CA LEU A 142 6.23 -14.77 17.52
C LEU A 142 6.38 -14.06 18.87
N HIS A 143 5.61 -13.00 19.10
CA HIS A 143 5.58 -12.31 20.39
C HIS A 143 5.12 -13.23 21.52
N LYS A 144 4.07 -14.01 21.28
CA LYS A 144 3.56 -15.00 22.26
C LYS A 144 4.56 -16.11 22.54
N VAL A 145 5.22 -16.64 21.50
CA VAL A 145 6.24 -17.70 21.64
C VAL A 145 7.47 -17.18 22.39
N ARG A 146 7.89 -15.94 22.14
CA ARG A 146 9.00 -15.31 22.84
C ARG A 146 8.72 -15.08 24.33
N GLY A 147 7.47 -14.76 24.68
CA GLY A 147 7.03 -14.56 26.07
C GLY A 147 6.92 -15.87 26.88
N ASN A 148 6.65 -16.99 26.21
CA ASN A 148 6.60 -18.33 26.80
C ASN A 148 7.48 -19.28 25.97
N PRO A 149 8.77 -19.44 26.29
CA PRO A 149 9.64 -20.37 25.58
C PRO A 149 9.20 -21.81 25.84
N GLY A 150 8.24 -22.28 25.06
CA GLY A 150 7.84 -23.68 24.95
C GLY A 150 8.88 -24.50 24.17
N PRO A 151 8.56 -25.72 23.67
CA PRO A 151 9.50 -26.62 22.98
C PRO A 151 10.24 -26.05 21.77
N PHE A 152 9.93 -24.84 21.32
CA PHE A 152 10.65 -24.10 20.27
C PHE A 152 11.86 -23.28 20.76
N SER A 153 12.37 -23.56 21.96
CA SER A 153 13.58 -22.94 22.53
C SER A 153 14.89 -23.19 21.74
N LEU A 154 14.84 -23.75 20.54
CA LEU A 154 15.99 -24.03 19.69
C LEU A 154 16.45 -22.86 18.80
N ILE A 155 15.81 -21.70 18.90
CA ILE A 155 16.27 -20.47 18.22
C ILE A 155 16.87 -19.54 19.29
N LYS A 156 18.09 -19.85 19.69
CA LYS A 156 18.99 -18.91 20.38
C LYS A 156 19.93 -18.29 19.36
#